data_6ce1d2beda782f4adc326bff827457e4
#
_entry.id   6ce1d2beda782f4adc326bff827457e4
#
_cell.length_a   1.000
_cell.length_b   1.000
_cell.length_c   1.000
_cell.angle_alpha   90.00
_cell.angle_beta   90.00
_cell.angle_gamma   90.00
#
_symmetry.space_group_name_H-M   'P 1'
#
loop_
_entity.id
_entity.type
_entity.pdbx_description
1 polymer ?
#
loop_
_entity_poly.entity_id
_entity_poly.type
_entity_poly.pdbx_seq_one_letter_code
_entity_poly.pdbx_strand_id
1 'polypeptide(L)'
;MPVCNTFPQGKIRIEKSVNKQAPLLVLAPMAGITDWPFRRQAMLHGADKTVTEMISAMGLLQAPHGNIAYQHLLSYDESETNLSAQIFGKDPDFMAEAAAILSALPQYTGLDINFGCPAPKVTSSGSGSALMKDIPRARAIIAAVRKACAKPLSAKMRIGWDSHSINAVDFARMCEDEGVDSLCVHGRTRAQQYSGRADWDQIALVKQSVSIPIIANGDVFSVADALVILNQTGADGIALGRGALGKPWLFSQIKQALAGEAVSLPDPQKALVTALDHLEDMVRMKGERRALIEMRKHFAWYLKGTRNAAAARAIINAAEELETLKSVLARHFLAEDHGTSAGL
;
A
#
# COMPACT_ATOMS: atom_id res chain seq x y z
N MET A 1 -3.37 24.11 -30.51
CA MET A 1 -4.62 23.37 -30.75
C MET A 1 -4.71 22.27 -29.72
N PRO A 2 -5.69 22.25 -28.81
CA PRO A 2 -5.84 21.18 -27.84
C PRO A 2 -6.57 20.01 -28.52
N VAL A 3 -5.93 18.83 -28.48
CA VAL A 3 -6.53 17.58 -28.95
C VAL A 3 -7.50 17.09 -27.87
N CYS A 4 -8.78 17.22 -28.16
CA CYS A 4 -9.87 16.67 -27.36
C CYS A 4 -9.94 15.16 -27.64
N ASN A 5 -9.41 14.33 -26.72
CA ASN A 5 -9.57 12.88 -26.77
C ASN A 5 -10.88 12.49 -26.08
N THR A 6 -11.95 12.39 -26.86
CA THR A 6 -13.17 11.68 -26.46
C THR A 6 -12.89 10.18 -26.45
N PHE A 7 -12.89 9.57 -25.26
CA PHE A 7 -12.83 8.11 -25.14
C PHE A 7 -14.17 7.50 -25.61
N PRO A 8 -14.14 6.41 -26.42
CA PRO A 8 -15.35 5.71 -26.78
C PRO A 8 -15.95 5.03 -25.53
N GLN A 9 -17.25 5.19 -25.33
CA GLN A 9 -18.04 4.50 -24.32
C GLN A 9 -18.16 2.99 -24.67
N GLY A 10 -17.06 2.25 -24.55
CA GLY A 10 -17.07 0.81 -24.57
C GLY A 10 -17.37 0.30 -23.16
N LYS A 11 -18.54 -0.27 -22.92
CA LYS A 11 -18.84 -1.02 -21.71
C LYS A 11 -17.86 -2.18 -21.64
N ILE A 12 -16.86 -2.07 -20.74
CA ILE A 12 -16.00 -3.22 -20.38
C ILE A 12 -16.94 -4.22 -19.68
N ARG A 13 -17.35 -5.24 -20.42
CA ARG A 13 -18.11 -6.37 -19.87
C ARG A 13 -17.12 -7.21 -19.08
N ILE A 14 -17.18 -7.14 -17.76
CA ILE A 14 -16.58 -8.17 -16.90
C ILE A 14 -17.41 -9.42 -17.10
N GLU A 15 -16.89 -10.43 -17.79
CA GLU A 15 -17.52 -11.73 -17.81
C GLU A 15 -17.59 -12.23 -16.37
N LYS A 16 -18.80 -12.33 -15.82
CA LYS A 16 -19.04 -12.93 -14.51
C LYS A 16 -18.64 -14.40 -14.59
N SER A 17 -17.40 -14.72 -14.28
CA SER A 17 -17.00 -16.09 -14.00
C SER A 17 -17.75 -16.52 -12.73
N VAL A 18 -18.54 -17.54 -12.90
CA VAL A 18 -19.37 -18.15 -11.86
C VAL A 18 -18.48 -18.51 -10.66
N ASN A 19 -18.81 -17.99 -9.46
CA ASN A 19 -18.17 -18.32 -8.15
C ASN A 19 -16.79 -17.74 -7.81
N LYS A 20 -16.38 -16.58 -8.25
CA LYS A 20 -15.21 -15.92 -7.65
C LYS A 20 -15.63 -14.97 -6.52
N GLN A 21 -15.01 -15.17 -5.35
CA GLN A 21 -15.05 -14.20 -4.25
C GLN A 21 -14.64 -12.80 -4.76
N ALA A 22 -15.22 -11.73 -4.20
CA ALA A 22 -14.86 -10.36 -4.60
C ALA A 22 -13.32 -10.14 -4.43
N PRO A 23 -12.66 -9.47 -5.39
CA PRO A 23 -11.22 -9.23 -5.30
C PRO A 23 -10.84 -8.46 -4.04
N LEU A 24 -9.78 -8.90 -3.37
CA LEU A 24 -9.27 -8.28 -2.15
C LEU A 24 -8.59 -6.93 -2.46
N LEU A 25 -8.95 -5.87 -1.75
CA LEU A 25 -8.33 -4.55 -1.86
C LEU A 25 -7.39 -4.30 -0.68
N VAL A 26 -6.10 -4.23 -0.95
CA VAL A 26 -5.04 -4.13 0.06
C VAL A 26 -4.36 -2.76 0.00
N LEU A 27 -4.12 -2.12 1.15
CA LEU A 27 -3.16 -1.02 1.20
C LEU A 27 -1.74 -1.58 1.25
N ALA A 28 -0.95 -1.32 0.21
CA ALA A 28 0.44 -1.75 0.14
C ALA A 28 1.31 -0.99 1.17
N PRO A 29 2.24 -1.65 1.86
CA PRO A 29 3.17 -1.02 2.79
C PRO A 29 4.11 -0.04 2.09
N MET A 30 4.25 1.17 2.65
CA MET A 30 5.15 2.23 2.16
C MET A 30 5.83 2.89 3.36
N ALA A 31 7.15 2.65 3.52
CA ALA A 31 7.93 3.18 4.63
C ALA A 31 7.87 4.72 4.72
N GLY A 32 7.61 5.24 5.92
CA GLY A 32 7.40 6.65 6.20
C GLY A 32 6.05 7.20 5.73
N ILE A 33 5.09 6.35 5.35
CA ILE A 33 3.80 6.78 4.78
C ILE A 33 2.63 6.00 5.38
N THR A 34 2.72 4.67 5.42
CA THR A 34 1.61 3.81 5.85
C THR A 34 1.65 3.52 7.36
N ASP A 35 1.83 4.56 8.15
CA ASP A 35 1.58 4.53 9.58
C ASP A 35 0.08 4.32 9.87
N TRP A 36 -0.29 4.06 11.13
CA TRP A 36 -1.69 3.72 11.43
C TRP A 36 -2.69 4.84 11.07
N PRO A 37 -2.37 6.15 11.14
CA PRO A 37 -3.28 7.18 10.68
C PRO A 37 -3.65 7.03 9.19
N PHE A 38 -2.68 6.75 8.33
CA PHE A 38 -2.97 6.54 6.91
C PHE A 38 -3.65 5.20 6.65
N ARG A 39 -3.26 4.12 7.36
CA ARG A 39 -3.93 2.81 7.24
C ARG A 39 -5.39 2.89 7.67
N ARG A 40 -5.68 3.61 8.78
CA ARG A 40 -7.05 3.88 9.22
C ARG A 40 -7.87 4.57 8.13
N GLN A 41 -7.35 5.61 7.48
CA GLN A 41 -8.03 6.25 6.37
C GLN A 41 -8.32 5.27 5.22
N ALA A 42 -7.40 4.40 4.88
CA ALA A 42 -7.63 3.37 3.86
C ALA A 42 -8.76 2.40 4.25
N MET A 43 -8.79 1.95 5.52
CA MET A 43 -9.84 1.06 6.04
C MET A 43 -11.21 1.74 6.04
N LEU A 44 -11.32 2.97 6.52
CA LEU A 44 -12.56 3.76 6.51
C LEU A 44 -13.12 3.96 5.10
N HIS A 45 -12.25 3.98 4.11
CA HIS A 45 -12.61 4.09 2.70
C HIS A 45 -12.68 2.75 1.97
N GLY A 46 -12.66 1.63 2.69
CA GLY A 46 -13.00 0.32 2.13
C GLY A 46 -11.81 -0.56 1.70
N ALA A 47 -10.59 -0.29 2.17
CA ALA A 47 -9.55 -1.32 2.08
C ALA A 47 -9.98 -2.56 2.91
N ASP A 48 -9.73 -3.75 2.38
CA ASP A 48 -10.08 -5.01 3.06
C ASP A 48 -8.95 -5.50 3.96
N LYS A 49 -7.72 -5.04 3.71
CA LYS A 49 -6.52 -5.41 4.45
C LYS A 49 -5.51 -4.28 4.40
N THR A 50 -4.82 -4.08 5.51
CA THR A 50 -3.66 -3.20 5.61
C THR A 50 -2.42 -3.98 6.04
N VAL A 51 -1.25 -3.43 5.74
CA VAL A 51 0.05 -3.99 6.11
C VAL A 51 0.87 -2.88 6.75
N THR A 52 1.53 -3.16 7.87
CA THR A 52 2.38 -2.17 8.54
C THR A 52 3.53 -1.73 7.64
N GLU A 53 4.16 -0.62 7.99
CA GLU A 53 5.50 -0.34 7.47
C GLU A 53 6.45 -1.51 7.83
N MET A 54 7.53 -1.65 7.07
CA MET A 54 8.44 -2.78 7.25
C MET A 54 9.22 -2.70 8.56
N ILE A 55 9.14 -3.73 9.38
CA ILE A 55 9.79 -3.90 10.67
C ILE A 55 11.09 -4.68 10.49
N SER A 56 12.23 -4.11 10.88
CA SER A 56 13.49 -4.85 10.88
C SER A 56 13.46 -5.93 11.96
N ALA A 57 13.61 -7.20 11.58
CA ALA A 57 13.64 -8.32 12.53
C ALA A 57 14.77 -8.15 13.57
N MET A 58 16.00 -7.94 13.10
CA MET A 58 17.14 -7.68 13.98
C MET A 58 16.94 -6.43 14.84
N GLY A 59 16.42 -5.34 14.22
CA GLY A 59 16.19 -4.10 14.95
C GLY A 59 15.09 -4.21 16.01
N LEU A 60 14.04 -5.01 15.77
CA LEU A 60 13.00 -5.29 16.77
C LEU A 60 13.57 -5.98 18.01
N LEU A 61 14.43 -6.98 17.79
CA LEU A 61 15.02 -7.79 18.87
C LEU A 61 16.08 -7.03 19.67
N GLN A 62 16.78 -6.11 19.02
CA GLN A 62 17.85 -5.31 19.64
C GLN A 62 17.38 -3.94 20.14
N ALA A 63 16.14 -3.55 19.87
CA ALA A 63 15.63 -2.24 20.30
C ALA A 63 15.54 -2.19 21.84
N PRO A 64 16.06 -1.10 22.47
CA PRO A 64 15.84 -0.90 23.90
C PRO A 64 14.35 -0.85 24.23
N HIS A 65 13.96 -1.36 25.40
CA HIS A 65 12.61 -1.24 25.90
C HIS A 65 12.17 0.24 25.88
N GLY A 66 10.95 0.49 25.35
CA GLY A 66 10.40 1.85 25.25
C GLY A 66 10.92 2.67 24.06
N ASN A 67 11.59 2.06 23.08
CA ASN A 67 12.03 2.76 21.87
C ASN A 67 10.82 3.33 21.10
N ILE A 68 10.68 4.65 21.12
CA ILE A 68 9.55 5.39 20.53
C ILE A 68 9.37 5.07 19.02
N ALA A 69 10.46 4.88 18.27
CA ALA A 69 10.37 4.58 16.85
C ALA A 69 9.68 3.22 16.61
N TYR A 70 10.00 2.20 17.43
CA TYR A 70 9.31 0.91 17.36
C TYR A 70 7.89 0.97 17.91
N GLN A 71 7.63 1.75 18.95
CA GLN A 71 6.27 1.98 19.46
C GLN A 71 5.38 2.54 18.36
N HIS A 72 5.84 3.56 17.61
CA HIS A 72 5.09 4.10 16.47
C HIS A 72 4.95 3.09 15.33
N LEU A 73 5.99 2.32 15.03
CA LEU A 73 5.98 1.33 13.96
C LEU A 73 5.00 0.17 14.25
N LEU A 74 4.86 -0.22 15.52
CA LEU A 74 3.97 -1.28 15.98
C LEU A 74 2.57 -0.79 16.35
N SER A 75 2.34 0.53 16.37
CA SER A 75 1.05 1.11 16.72
C SER A 75 -0.02 0.82 15.66
N TYR A 76 -1.25 0.71 16.11
CA TYR A 76 -2.42 0.40 15.31
C TYR A 76 -3.65 1.16 15.83
N ASP A 77 -4.72 1.16 15.07
CA ASP A 77 -6.04 1.63 15.46
C ASP A 77 -7.01 0.43 15.52
N GLU A 78 -7.96 0.46 16.46
CA GLU A 78 -8.92 -0.63 16.66
C GLU A 78 -9.81 -0.91 15.44
N SER A 79 -9.96 0.07 14.54
CA SER A 79 -10.67 -0.11 13.28
C SER A 79 -9.91 -0.99 12.25
N GLU A 80 -8.61 -1.28 12.48
CA GLU A 80 -7.79 -2.13 11.61
C GLU A 80 -8.05 -3.63 11.87
N THR A 81 -9.21 -4.10 11.47
CA THR A 81 -9.67 -5.48 11.73
C THR A 81 -8.91 -6.54 10.94
N ASN A 82 -8.14 -6.17 9.91
CA ASN A 82 -7.32 -7.07 9.09
C ASN A 82 -5.95 -6.46 8.81
N LEU A 83 -5.09 -6.45 9.83
CA LEU A 83 -3.75 -5.90 9.81
C LEU A 83 -2.69 -7.00 9.83
N SER A 84 -1.77 -6.99 8.85
CA SER A 84 -0.57 -7.82 8.87
C SER A 84 0.66 -7.00 9.27
N ALA A 85 1.52 -7.58 10.12
CA ALA A 85 2.85 -7.00 10.38
C ALA A 85 3.84 -7.42 9.29
N GLN A 86 4.47 -6.46 8.61
CA GLN A 86 5.50 -6.76 7.61
C GLN A 86 6.90 -6.74 8.25
N ILE A 87 7.62 -7.86 8.12
CA ILE A 87 9.00 -8.01 8.61
C ILE A 87 9.99 -8.09 7.45
N PHE A 88 11.23 -7.61 7.70
CA PHE A 88 12.34 -7.81 6.79
C PHE A 88 13.63 -8.13 7.55
N GLY A 89 14.48 -8.93 6.93
CA GLY A 89 15.78 -9.36 7.45
C GLY A 89 16.43 -10.30 6.45
N LYS A 90 17.66 -10.74 6.74
CA LYS A 90 18.40 -11.73 5.94
C LYS A 90 18.72 -13.00 6.72
N ASP A 91 18.55 -12.94 8.03
CA ASP A 91 18.89 -14.02 8.93
C ASP A 91 17.63 -14.79 9.33
N PRO A 92 17.56 -16.12 9.06
CA PRO A 92 16.38 -16.92 9.36
C PRO A 92 16.02 -16.96 10.84
N ASP A 93 17.01 -16.95 11.74
CA ASP A 93 16.76 -17.08 13.19
C ASP A 93 16.15 -15.77 13.72
N PHE A 94 16.73 -14.62 13.36
CA PHE A 94 16.13 -13.32 13.71
C PHE A 94 14.74 -13.14 13.11
N MET A 95 14.52 -13.61 11.88
CA MET A 95 13.21 -13.54 11.25
C MET A 95 12.18 -14.42 11.95
N ALA A 96 12.56 -15.60 12.38
CA ALA A 96 11.69 -16.49 13.15
C ALA A 96 11.35 -15.93 14.53
N GLU A 97 12.33 -15.40 15.26
CA GLU A 97 12.11 -14.81 16.59
C GLU A 97 11.21 -13.58 16.51
N ALA A 98 11.45 -12.67 15.55
CA ALA A 98 10.57 -11.53 15.30
C ALA A 98 9.15 -11.96 14.90
N ALA A 99 9.02 -13.02 14.10
CA ALA A 99 7.73 -13.58 13.71
C ALA A 99 6.97 -14.16 14.91
N ALA A 100 7.65 -14.87 15.81
CA ALA A 100 7.04 -15.38 17.04
C ALA A 100 6.51 -14.27 17.93
N ILE A 101 7.30 -13.21 18.15
CA ILE A 101 6.89 -12.03 18.94
C ILE A 101 5.66 -11.35 18.32
N LEU A 102 5.72 -11.02 17.03
CA LEU A 102 4.64 -10.28 16.37
C LEU A 102 3.37 -11.12 16.20
N SER A 103 3.51 -12.41 15.94
CA SER A 103 2.34 -13.30 15.83
C SER A 103 1.62 -13.52 17.15
N ALA A 104 2.28 -13.35 18.29
CA ALA A 104 1.64 -13.39 19.61
C ALA A 104 0.80 -12.14 19.91
N LEU A 105 1.01 -11.03 19.20
CA LEU A 105 0.26 -9.79 19.40
C LEU A 105 -1.14 -9.90 18.77
N PRO A 106 -2.22 -9.60 19.53
CA PRO A 106 -3.59 -9.83 19.08
C PRO A 106 -4.03 -8.95 17.91
N GLN A 107 -3.48 -7.74 17.79
CA GLN A 107 -3.82 -6.80 16.73
C GLN A 107 -3.42 -7.27 15.32
N TYR A 108 -2.45 -8.15 15.19
CA TYR A 108 -2.04 -8.66 13.90
C TYR A 108 -2.81 -9.94 13.54
N THR A 109 -3.53 -9.90 12.43
CA THR A 109 -4.26 -11.05 11.88
C THR A 109 -3.36 -11.95 11.02
N GLY A 110 -2.16 -11.48 10.65
CA GLY A 110 -1.18 -12.21 9.86
C GLY A 110 0.20 -11.55 9.88
N LEU A 111 1.15 -12.22 9.25
CA LEU A 111 2.48 -11.68 8.97
C LEU A 111 2.71 -11.55 7.47
N ASP A 112 3.61 -10.65 7.10
CA ASP A 112 4.06 -10.44 5.72
C ASP A 112 5.58 -10.36 5.66
N ILE A 113 6.22 -11.07 4.72
CA ILE A 113 7.66 -11.02 4.52
C ILE A 113 8.00 -10.09 3.35
N ASN A 114 8.91 -9.15 3.58
CA ASN A 114 9.34 -8.21 2.55
C ASN A 114 10.48 -8.79 1.69
N PHE A 115 10.17 -9.16 0.44
CA PHE A 115 11.12 -9.50 -0.62
C PHE A 115 11.15 -8.44 -1.74
N GLY A 116 10.56 -7.25 -1.52
CA GLY A 116 10.37 -6.28 -2.59
C GLY A 116 11.02 -4.92 -2.38
N CYS A 117 11.52 -4.58 -1.19
CA CYS A 117 12.10 -3.26 -0.93
C CYS A 117 13.37 -3.02 -1.77
N PRO A 118 13.39 -1.97 -2.63
CA PRO A 118 14.52 -1.70 -3.51
C PRO A 118 15.56 -0.76 -2.87
N ALA A 119 15.30 -0.23 -1.66
CA ALA A 119 16.11 0.80 -1.03
C ALA A 119 17.55 0.33 -0.80
N PRO A 120 18.58 1.13 -1.18
CA PRO A 120 19.98 0.73 -1.04
C PRO A 120 20.35 0.29 0.39
N LYS A 121 19.85 0.99 1.41
CA LYS A 121 20.09 0.66 2.83
C LYS A 121 19.58 -0.76 3.20
N VAL A 122 18.52 -1.24 2.55
CA VAL A 122 17.95 -2.58 2.79
C VAL A 122 18.66 -3.61 1.93
N THR A 123 18.85 -3.33 0.64
CA THR A 123 19.46 -4.30 -0.29
C THR A 123 20.94 -4.51 -0.06
N SER A 124 21.70 -3.49 0.41
CA SER A 124 23.11 -3.64 0.76
C SER A 124 23.33 -4.55 1.97
N SER A 125 22.32 -4.66 2.85
CA SER A 125 22.37 -5.62 3.96
C SER A 125 22.03 -7.07 3.55
N GLY A 126 21.66 -7.31 2.28
CA GLY A 126 21.20 -8.61 1.79
C GLY A 126 19.73 -8.91 2.07
N SER A 127 18.94 -7.90 2.44
CA SER A 127 17.49 -8.03 2.77
C SER A 127 16.61 -7.49 1.65
N GLY A 128 15.30 -7.63 1.81
CA GLY A 128 14.30 -7.12 0.86
C GLY A 128 14.47 -7.75 -0.52
N SER A 129 14.49 -6.95 -1.59
CA SER A 129 14.61 -7.47 -2.95
C SER A 129 15.96 -8.12 -3.29
N ALA A 130 16.99 -7.96 -2.44
CA ALA A 130 18.25 -8.68 -2.59
C ALA A 130 18.07 -10.21 -2.42
N LEU A 131 17.11 -10.62 -1.61
CA LEU A 131 16.79 -12.04 -1.39
C LEU A 131 16.21 -12.73 -2.64
N MET A 132 15.69 -11.99 -3.60
CA MET A 132 15.26 -12.59 -4.86
C MET A 132 16.43 -13.15 -5.68
N LYS A 133 17.68 -12.76 -5.39
CA LYS A 133 18.89 -13.36 -6.00
C LYS A 133 19.43 -14.53 -5.19
N ASP A 134 18.99 -14.73 -3.95
CA ASP A 134 19.45 -15.77 -3.04
C ASP A 134 18.26 -16.63 -2.61
N ILE A 135 17.78 -17.45 -3.56
CA ILE A 135 16.61 -18.31 -3.36
C ILE A 135 16.83 -19.29 -2.18
N PRO A 136 18.01 -19.93 -1.98
CA PRO A 136 18.24 -20.79 -0.83
C PRO A 136 18.06 -20.05 0.50
N ARG A 137 18.51 -18.81 0.60
CA ARG A 137 18.34 -18.00 1.81
C ARG A 137 16.89 -17.56 2.00
N ALA A 138 16.20 -17.13 0.93
CA ALA A 138 14.79 -16.79 0.99
C ALA A 138 13.95 -17.99 1.45
N ARG A 139 14.23 -19.19 0.95
CA ARG A 139 13.61 -20.46 1.36
C ARG A 139 13.82 -20.72 2.86
N ALA A 140 15.05 -20.62 3.34
CA ALA A 140 15.37 -20.82 4.75
C ALA A 140 14.63 -19.82 5.67
N ILE A 141 14.51 -18.56 5.23
CA ILE A 141 13.76 -17.53 5.97
C ILE A 141 12.27 -17.89 6.05
N ILE A 142 11.64 -18.25 4.92
CA ILE A 142 10.21 -18.58 4.90
C ILE A 142 9.95 -19.81 5.80
N ALA A 143 10.74 -20.88 5.66
CA ALA A 143 10.61 -22.08 6.47
C ALA A 143 10.73 -21.78 7.98
N ALA A 144 11.70 -20.95 8.38
CA ALA A 144 11.91 -20.56 9.76
C ALA A 144 10.73 -19.69 10.30
N VAL A 145 10.26 -18.72 9.52
CA VAL A 145 9.11 -17.88 9.88
C VAL A 145 7.83 -18.71 9.95
N ARG A 146 7.58 -19.61 8.98
CA ARG A 146 6.40 -20.47 8.98
C ARG A 146 6.35 -21.36 10.20
N LYS A 147 7.47 -21.93 10.59
CA LYS A 147 7.58 -22.75 11.82
C LYS A 147 7.28 -21.96 13.10
N ALA A 148 7.64 -20.68 13.12
CA ALA A 148 7.48 -19.79 14.28
C ALA A 148 6.09 -19.11 14.36
N CYS A 149 5.31 -19.12 13.27
CA CYS A 149 4.05 -18.39 13.17
C CYS A 149 2.92 -19.27 12.63
N ALA A 150 1.87 -19.47 13.41
CA ALA A 150 0.66 -20.19 13.01
C ALA A 150 -0.37 -19.30 12.27
N LYS A 151 -0.23 -17.97 12.33
CA LYS A 151 -1.11 -17.02 11.64
C LYS A 151 -0.89 -17.06 10.12
N PRO A 152 -1.85 -16.55 9.32
CA PRO A 152 -1.67 -16.38 7.89
C PRO A 152 -0.35 -15.66 7.56
N LEU A 153 0.42 -16.23 6.63
CA LEU A 153 1.71 -15.72 6.20
C LEU A 153 1.64 -15.29 4.74
N SER A 154 1.85 -14.02 4.48
CA SER A 154 1.99 -13.51 3.12
C SER A 154 3.44 -13.08 2.83
N ALA A 155 3.77 -12.93 1.55
CA ALA A 155 5.02 -12.32 1.16
C ALA A 155 4.80 -11.28 0.07
N LYS A 156 5.56 -10.17 0.13
CA LYS A 156 5.52 -9.12 -0.88
C LYS A 156 6.83 -9.08 -1.65
N MET A 157 6.75 -9.31 -2.97
CA MET A 157 7.91 -9.43 -3.86
C MET A 157 7.84 -8.52 -5.08
N ARG A 158 8.93 -8.46 -5.82
CA ARG A 158 9.04 -7.89 -7.17
C ARG A 158 9.15 -9.01 -8.20
N ILE A 159 9.24 -8.65 -9.51
CA ILE A 159 9.40 -9.67 -10.57
C ILE A 159 10.85 -10.14 -10.76
N GLY A 160 11.82 -9.51 -10.08
CA GLY A 160 13.24 -9.86 -10.16
C GLY A 160 14.14 -8.70 -9.73
N TRP A 161 15.45 -8.91 -9.84
CA TRP A 161 16.45 -7.89 -9.51
C TRP A 161 16.59 -6.84 -10.62
N ASP A 162 16.75 -7.27 -11.86
CA ASP A 162 16.83 -6.45 -13.06
C ASP A 162 16.19 -7.17 -14.26
N SER A 163 16.26 -6.58 -15.46
CA SER A 163 15.67 -7.14 -16.68
C SER A 163 16.29 -8.47 -17.14
N HIS A 164 17.49 -8.80 -16.70
CA HIS A 164 18.20 -10.03 -17.05
C HIS A 164 18.01 -11.14 -16.02
N SER A 165 17.40 -10.82 -14.90
CA SER A 165 17.19 -11.73 -13.77
C SER A 165 15.75 -11.71 -13.24
N ILE A 166 14.79 -11.72 -14.17
CA ILE A 166 13.37 -11.91 -13.84
C ILE A 166 13.17 -13.38 -13.44
N ASN A 167 12.71 -13.60 -12.20
CA ASN A 167 12.53 -14.94 -11.63
C ASN A 167 11.26 -15.06 -10.79
N ALA A 168 10.26 -14.21 -11.07
CA ALA A 168 9.04 -14.12 -10.27
C ALA A 168 8.29 -15.45 -10.15
N VAL A 169 8.22 -16.22 -11.24
CA VAL A 169 7.51 -17.51 -11.29
C VAL A 169 8.17 -18.52 -10.36
N ASP A 170 9.49 -18.73 -10.49
CA ASP A 170 10.21 -19.68 -9.68
C ASP A 170 10.24 -19.28 -8.20
N PHE A 171 10.36 -17.97 -7.94
CA PHE A 171 10.30 -17.44 -6.60
C PHE A 171 8.91 -17.63 -5.96
N ALA A 172 7.84 -17.46 -6.74
CA ALA A 172 6.47 -17.67 -6.26
C ALA A 172 6.20 -19.15 -5.92
N ARG A 173 6.64 -20.07 -6.77
CA ARG A 173 6.55 -21.51 -6.51
C ARG A 173 7.30 -21.89 -5.23
N MET A 174 8.52 -21.40 -5.06
CA MET A 174 9.30 -21.61 -3.85
C MET A 174 8.58 -21.07 -2.61
N CYS A 175 7.92 -19.89 -2.69
CA CYS A 175 7.14 -19.37 -1.58
C CYS A 175 5.94 -20.26 -1.23
N GLU A 176 5.22 -20.77 -2.23
CA GLU A 176 4.10 -21.71 -2.04
C GLU A 176 4.58 -23.02 -1.42
N ASP A 177 5.67 -23.62 -1.93
CA ASP A 177 6.28 -24.85 -1.40
C ASP A 177 6.66 -24.73 0.08
N GLU A 178 7.11 -23.55 0.52
CA GLU A 178 7.49 -23.26 1.92
C GLU A 178 6.33 -22.79 2.80
N GLY A 179 5.09 -22.83 2.29
CA GLY A 179 3.89 -22.58 3.07
C GLY A 179 3.54 -21.10 3.25
N VAL A 180 3.86 -20.24 2.27
CA VAL A 180 3.27 -18.90 2.17
C VAL A 180 1.83 -19.02 1.72
N ASP A 181 0.89 -18.37 2.42
CA ASP A 181 -0.55 -18.46 2.15
C ASP A 181 -1.03 -17.53 1.04
N SER A 182 -0.30 -16.46 0.73
CA SER A 182 -0.62 -15.52 -0.36
C SER A 182 0.58 -14.66 -0.76
N LEU A 183 0.60 -14.19 -2.01
CA LEU A 183 1.68 -13.34 -2.53
C LEU A 183 1.16 -12.00 -3.05
N CYS A 184 1.86 -10.91 -2.70
CA CYS A 184 1.69 -9.61 -3.33
C CYS A 184 2.85 -9.35 -4.31
N VAL A 185 2.56 -9.28 -5.60
CA VAL A 185 3.56 -9.17 -6.66
C VAL A 185 3.57 -7.78 -7.28
N HIS A 186 4.66 -7.04 -7.10
CA HIS A 186 4.87 -5.77 -7.78
C HIS A 186 5.50 -6.00 -9.15
N GLY A 187 4.81 -5.63 -10.22
CA GLY A 187 5.20 -5.82 -11.62
C GLY A 187 6.43 -5.02 -12.07
N ARG A 188 7.39 -4.76 -11.19
CA ARG A 188 8.68 -4.10 -11.50
C ARG A 188 9.84 -4.86 -10.91
N THR A 189 10.99 -4.79 -11.58
CA THR A 189 12.24 -5.26 -11.00
C THR A 189 12.75 -4.30 -9.92
N ARG A 190 13.73 -4.74 -9.13
CA ARG A 190 14.42 -3.86 -8.17
C ARG A 190 15.12 -2.69 -8.87
N ALA A 191 15.77 -2.95 -10.01
CA ALA A 191 16.51 -1.92 -10.74
C ALA A 191 15.59 -0.80 -11.28
N GLN A 192 14.37 -1.12 -11.69
CA GLN A 192 13.37 -0.14 -12.13
C GLN A 192 12.92 0.78 -10.99
N GLN A 193 12.97 0.35 -9.73
CA GLN A 193 12.38 1.08 -8.60
C GLN A 193 10.91 1.47 -8.89
N TYR A 194 10.69 2.70 -9.41
CA TYR A 194 9.38 3.22 -9.81
C TYR A 194 9.36 3.74 -11.25
N SER A 195 10.46 3.60 -12.00
CA SER A 195 10.55 4.02 -13.41
C SER A 195 9.83 3.04 -14.35
N GLY A 196 9.48 3.52 -15.54
CA GLY A 196 8.76 2.74 -16.54
C GLY A 196 7.36 2.35 -16.09
N ARG A 197 6.84 1.25 -16.63
CA ARG A 197 5.54 0.68 -16.29
C ARG A 197 5.71 -0.64 -15.52
N ALA A 198 4.75 -0.96 -14.66
CA ALA A 198 4.64 -2.29 -14.08
C ALA A 198 4.24 -3.30 -15.15
N ASP A 199 4.95 -4.40 -15.20
CA ASP A 199 4.70 -5.51 -16.12
C ASP A 199 3.61 -6.42 -15.51
N TRP A 200 2.38 -6.23 -15.96
CA TRP A 200 1.24 -7.01 -15.49
C TRP A 200 1.21 -8.42 -16.09
N ASP A 201 1.85 -8.65 -17.23
CA ASP A 201 1.95 -9.99 -17.83
C ASP A 201 2.81 -10.91 -16.97
N GLN A 202 3.88 -10.38 -16.34
CA GLN A 202 4.66 -11.13 -15.36
C GLN A 202 3.81 -11.52 -14.11
N ILE A 203 2.90 -10.65 -13.71
CA ILE A 203 1.97 -10.99 -12.61
C ILE A 203 0.99 -12.09 -13.05
N ALA A 204 0.49 -12.02 -14.28
CA ALA A 204 -0.36 -13.06 -14.87
C ALA A 204 0.35 -14.43 -14.92
N LEU A 205 1.63 -14.46 -15.33
CA LEU A 205 2.44 -15.68 -15.32
C LEU A 205 2.60 -16.26 -13.91
N VAL A 206 2.84 -15.40 -12.92
CA VAL A 206 2.87 -15.83 -11.50
C VAL A 206 1.53 -16.43 -11.10
N LYS A 207 0.40 -15.76 -11.40
CA LYS A 207 -0.94 -16.25 -11.05
C LYS A 207 -1.24 -17.62 -11.66
N GLN A 208 -0.76 -17.88 -12.87
CA GLN A 208 -0.94 -19.18 -13.54
C GLN A 208 -0.03 -20.28 -13.00
N SER A 209 1.02 -19.92 -12.25
CA SER A 209 2.07 -20.86 -11.83
C SER A 209 1.90 -21.40 -10.41
N VAL A 210 1.00 -20.83 -9.60
CA VAL A 210 0.72 -21.17 -8.20
C VAL A 210 -0.78 -21.25 -7.93
N SER A 211 -1.16 -21.96 -6.88
CA SER A 211 -2.56 -22.12 -6.45
C SER A 211 -2.96 -21.10 -5.37
N ILE A 212 -1.99 -20.60 -4.63
CA ILE A 212 -2.23 -19.59 -3.58
C ILE A 212 -2.71 -18.25 -4.16
N PRO A 213 -3.48 -17.45 -3.40
CA PRO A 213 -3.96 -16.14 -3.82
C PRO A 213 -2.83 -15.18 -4.20
N ILE A 214 -3.00 -14.51 -5.36
CA ILE A 214 -2.09 -13.49 -5.87
C ILE A 214 -2.74 -12.12 -5.79
N ILE A 215 -2.05 -11.17 -5.17
CA ILE A 215 -2.43 -9.76 -5.08
C ILE A 215 -1.55 -8.96 -6.05
N ALA A 216 -2.15 -8.43 -7.11
CA ALA A 216 -1.44 -7.66 -8.12
C ALA A 216 -1.11 -6.25 -7.61
N ASN A 217 0.12 -5.77 -7.84
CA ASN A 217 0.58 -4.47 -7.39
C ASN A 217 1.38 -3.73 -8.47
N GLY A 218 1.16 -2.44 -8.57
CA GLY A 218 1.89 -1.54 -9.48
C GLY A 218 0.96 -0.81 -10.45
N ASP A 219 1.13 0.53 -10.50
CA ASP A 219 0.48 1.45 -11.44
C ASP A 219 -1.06 1.47 -11.44
N VAL A 220 -1.67 1.18 -10.31
CA VAL A 220 -3.11 1.35 -10.11
C VAL A 220 -3.34 2.74 -9.49
N PHE A 221 -3.75 3.71 -10.30
CA PHE A 221 -3.99 5.10 -9.92
C PHE A 221 -5.46 5.53 -10.09
N SER A 222 -6.28 4.69 -10.73
CA SER A 222 -7.68 4.94 -11.03
C SER A 222 -8.50 3.66 -10.94
N VAL A 223 -9.83 3.81 -10.94
CA VAL A 223 -10.76 2.67 -11.07
C VAL A 223 -10.51 1.90 -12.37
N ALA A 224 -10.27 2.61 -13.47
CA ALA A 224 -9.99 1.98 -14.77
C ALA A 224 -8.74 1.08 -14.69
N ASP A 225 -7.64 1.57 -14.09
CA ASP A 225 -6.43 0.76 -13.89
C ASP A 225 -6.72 -0.50 -13.05
N ALA A 226 -7.54 -0.36 -12.00
CA ALA A 226 -7.93 -1.48 -11.14
C ALA A 226 -8.70 -2.57 -11.90
N LEU A 227 -9.63 -2.19 -12.75
CA LEU A 227 -10.38 -3.13 -13.58
C LEU A 227 -9.50 -3.80 -14.63
N VAL A 228 -8.60 -3.04 -15.25
CA VAL A 228 -7.68 -3.56 -16.28
C VAL A 228 -6.69 -4.56 -15.67
N ILE A 229 -6.03 -4.22 -14.55
CA ILE A 229 -5.05 -5.12 -13.92
C ILE A 229 -5.71 -6.43 -13.45
N LEU A 230 -6.92 -6.37 -12.85
CA LEU A 230 -7.66 -7.57 -12.44
C LEU A 230 -8.01 -8.46 -13.64
N ASN A 231 -8.47 -7.85 -14.74
CA ASN A 231 -8.82 -8.59 -15.94
C ASN A 231 -7.60 -9.21 -16.62
N GLN A 232 -6.50 -8.45 -16.76
CA GLN A 232 -5.28 -8.90 -17.44
C GLN A 232 -4.53 -9.97 -16.64
N THR A 233 -4.46 -9.81 -15.31
CA THR A 233 -3.66 -10.71 -14.47
C THR A 233 -4.43 -11.91 -13.96
N GLY A 234 -5.75 -11.83 -13.88
CA GLY A 234 -6.59 -12.82 -13.19
C GLY A 234 -6.32 -12.92 -11.69
N ALA A 235 -5.65 -11.93 -11.10
CA ALA A 235 -5.29 -11.89 -9.68
C ALA A 235 -6.54 -11.92 -8.77
N ASP A 236 -6.36 -12.41 -7.55
CA ASP A 236 -7.42 -12.55 -6.53
C ASP A 236 -7.65 -11.25 -5.76
N GLY A 237 -6.81 -10.23 -6.01
CA GLY A 237 -6.92 -8.90 -5.44
C GLY A 237 -5.89 -7.95 -6.00
N ILE A 238 -5.94 -6.70 -5.52
CA ILE A 238 -4.99 -5.66 -5.87
C ILE A 238 -4.46 -4.95 -4.64
N ALA A 239 -3.20 -4.54 -4.68
CA ALA A 239 -2.60 -3.71 -3.65
C ALA A 239 -2.36 -2.30 -4.18
N LEU A 240 -2.96 -1.30 -3.53
CA LEU A 240 -2.78 0.11 -3.84
C LEU A 240 -1.62 0.68 -3.00
N GLY A 241 -0.61 1.22 -3.66
CA GLY A 241 0.44 2.01 -3.02
C GLY A 241 0.23 3.49 -3.31
N ARG A 242 1.06 4.05 -4.18
CA ARG A 242 1.02 5.47 -4.59
C ARG A 242 -0.35 5.93 -5.11
N GLY A 243 -1.17 5.01 -5.62
CA GLY A 243 -2.52 5.32 -6.08
C GLY A 243 -3.48 5.76 -4.97
N ALA A 244 -3.26 5.33 -3.73
CA ALA A 244 -4.07 5.72 -2.58
C ALA A 244 -3.65 7.07 -1.96
N LEU A 245 -2.47 7.60 -2.31
CA LEU A 245 -1.95 8.84 -1.73
C LEU A 245 -2.84 10.04 -2.05
N GLY A 246 -3.36 10.67 -1.01
CA GLY A 246 -4.27 11.83 -1.10
C GLY A 246 -5.67 11.51 -1.64
N LYS A 247 -5.98 10.24 -1.88
CA LYS A 247 -7.30 9.79 -2.34
C LYS A 247 -7.65 8.39 -1.81
N PRO A 248 -7.74 8.20 -0.49
CA PRO A 248 -8.07 6.90 0.08
C PRO A 248 -9.44 6.39 -0.39
N TRP A 249 -10.37 7.26 -0.77
CA TRP A 249 -11.66 6.91 -1.37
C TRP A 249 -11.55 6.08 -2.67
N LEU A 250 -10.37 5.95 -3.26
CA LEU A 250 -10.16 5.08 -4.42
C LEU A 250 -10.52 3.62 -4.11
N PHE A 251 -10.37 3.16 -2.86
CA PHE A 251 -10.80 1.82 -2.45
C PHE A 251 -12.32 1.65 -2.60
N SER A 252 -13.13 2.59 -2.09
CA SER A 252 -14.59 2.52 -2.20
C SER A 252 -15.05 2.68 -3.65
N GLN A 253 -14.40 3.53 -4.43
CA GLN A 253 -14.68 3.69 -5.85
C GLN A 253 -14.45 2.41 -6.64
N ILE A 254 -13.37 1.68 -6.36
CA ILE A 254 -13.09 0.39 -6.98
C ILE A 254 -14.17 -0.64 -6.58
N LYS A 255 -14.57 -0.68 -5.30
CA LYS A 255 -15.65 -1.57 -4.85
C LYS A 255 -16.98 -1.29 -5.57
N GLN A 256 -17.37 -0.01 -5.70
CA GLN A 256 -18.56 0.39 -6.45
C GLN A 256 -18.50 -0.11 -7.90
N ALA A 257 -17.37 0.10 -8.57
CA ALA A 257 -17.20 -0.35 -9.95
C ALA A 257 -17.27 -1.89 -10.08
N LEU A 258 -16.65 -2.63 -9.15
CA LEU A 258 -16.72 -4.11 -9.12
C LEU A 258 -18.12 -4.62 -8.84
N ALA A 259 -18.92 -3.88 -8.08
CA ALA A 259 -20.33 -4.17 -7.84
C ALA A 259 -21.25 -3.79 -9.04
N GLY A 260 -20.71 -3.08 -10.04
CA GLY A 260 -21.49 -2.54 -11.16
C GLY A 260 -22.30 -1.30 -10.81
N GLU A 261 -21.94 -0.66 -9.70
CA GLU A 261 -22.57 0.59 -9.23
C GLU A 261 -21.96 1.81 -9.93
N ALA A 262 -22.67 2.94 -9.88
CA ALA A 262 -22.14 4.21 -10.33
C ALA A 262 -21.01 4.66 -9.38
N VAL A 263 -19.84 4.97 -9.95
CA VAL A 263 -18.69 5.45 -9.18
C VAL A 263 -18.92 6.90 -8.78
N SER A 264 -18.99 7.15 -7.48
CA SER A 264 -19.12 8.51 -6.95
C SER A 264 -17.79 9.26 -7.05
N LEU A 265 -17.86 10.50 -7.56
CA LEU A 265 -16.71 11.41 -7.49
C LEU A 265 -16.47 11.85 -6.04
N PRO A 266 -15.23 12.13 -5.65
CA PRO A 266 -14.98 12.67 -4.31
C PRO A 266 -15.63 14.04 -4.17
N ASP A 267 -16.48 14.17 -3.17
CA ASP A 267 -17.04 15.43 -2.72
C ASP A 267 -15.92 16.22 -2.03
N PRO A 268 -15.68 17.51 -2.40
CA PRO A 268 -14.66 18.35 -1.77
C PRO A 268 -14.78 18.42 -0.24
N GLN A 269 -16.01 18.47 0.27
CA GLN A 269 -16.26 18.48 1.71
C GLN A 269 -15.81 17.17 2.38
N LYS A 270 -16.11 16.02 1.77
CA LYS A 270 -15.65 14.72 2.26
C LYS A 270 -14.12 14.58 2.18
N ALA A 271 -13.50 15.11 1.13
CA ALA A 271 -12.05 15.14 1.01
C ALA A 271 -11.40 15.99 2.10
N LEU A 272 -11.99 17.14 2.45
CA LEU A 272 -11.56 17.97 3.55
C LEU A 272 -11.67 17.24 4.89
N VAL A 273 -12.82 16.64 5.19
CA VAL A 273 -13.03 15.86 6.43
C VAL A 273 -11.98 14.76 6.53
N THR A 274 -11.78 13.97 5.48
CA THR A 274 -10.76 12.91 5.44
C THR A 274 -9.35 13.43 5.73
N ALA A 275 -8.98 14.59 5.16
CA ALA A 275 -7.66 15.19 5.37
C ALA A 275 -7.50 15.72 6.81
N LEU A 276 -8.56 16.27 7.42
CA LEU A 276 -8.55 16.75 8.81
C LEU A 276 -8.53 15.59 9.80
N ASP A 277 -9.32 14.55 9.60
CA ASP A 277 -9.29 13.33 10.42
C ASP A 277 -7.90 12.68 10.41
N HIS A 278 -7.27 12.63 9.23
CA HIS A 278 -5.90 12.15 9.10
C HIS A 278 -4.90 13.01 9.91
N LEU A 279 -5.05 14.34 9.88
CA LEU A 279 -4.23 15.25 10.69
C LEU A 279 -4.42 14.99 12.20
N GLU A 280 -5.64 14.84 12.67
CA GLU A 280 -5.96 14.59 14.08
C GLU A 280 -5.36 13.27 14.55
N ASP A 281 -5.46 12.21 13.73
CA ASP A 281 -4.83 10.93 14.01
C ASP A 281 -3.30 11.05 14.08
N MET A 282 -2.68 11.83 13.18
CA MET A 282 -1.24 12.09 13.22
C MET A 282 -0.81 12.86 14.47
N VAL A 283 -1.62 13.82 14.92
CA VAL A 283 -1.39 14.55 16.18
C VAL A 283 -1.48 13.58 17.37
N ARG A 284 -2.49 12.72 17.39
CA ARG A 284 -2.68 11.71 18.43
C ARG A 284 -1.51 10.73 18.50
N MET A 285 -0.97 10.33 17.34
CA MET A 285 0.14 9.38 17.26
C MET A 285 1.48 9.99 17.60
N LYS A 286 1.80 11.18 17.08
CA LYS A 286 3.17 11.72 17.04
C LYS A 286 3.35 13.07 17.74
N GLY A 287 2.24 13.65 18.24
CA GLY A 287 2.22 15.01 18.78
C GLY A 287 2.21 16.09 17.69
N GLU A 288 1.81 17.31 18.05
CA GLU A 288 1.53 18.41 17.13
C GLU A 288 2.72 18.77 16.24
N ARG A 289 3.91 18.96 16.84
CA ARG A 289 5.11 19.38 16.11
C ARG A 289 5.49 18.41 14.99
N ARG A 290 5.43 17.11 15.26
CA ARG A 290 5.80 16.09 14.28
C ARG A 290 4.70 15.88 13.24
N ALA A 291 3.44 15.91 13.66
CA ALA A 291 2.29 15.87 12.77
C ALA A 291 2.33 17.03 11.76
N LEU A 292 2.59 18.25 12.23
CA LEU A 292 2.74 19.44 11.38
C LEU A 292 3.74 19.22 10.21
N ILE A 293 4.89 18.64 10.52
CA ILE A 293 5.95 18.41 9.54
C ILE A 293 5.58 17.26 8.59
N GLU A 294 5.13 16.14 9.14
CA GLU A 294 4.87 14.93 8.34
C GLU A 294 3.61 15.05 7.48
N MET A 295 2.60 15.80 7.94
CA MET A 295 1.37 16.03 7.17
C MET A 295 1.56 16.91 5.94
N ARG A 296 2.62 17.71 5.84
CA ARG A 296 2.90 18.53 4.64
C ARG A 296 2.93 17.70 3.36
N LYS A 297 3.55 16.51 3.39
CA LYS A 297 3.57 15.58 2.25
C LYS A 297 2.18 15.00 1.94
N HIS A 298 1.39 14.65 2.98
CA HIS A 298 0.04 14.11 2.80
C HIS A 298 -0.90 15.16 2.22
N PHE A 299 -0.85 16.39 2.72
CA PHE A 299 -1.64 17.48 2.17
C PHE A 299 -1.26 17.83 0.73
N ALA A 300 0.03 17.74 0.38
CA ALA A 300 0.44 17.90 -1.02
C ALA A 300 -0.20 16.85 -1.94
N TRP A 301 -0.46 15.64 -1.42
CA TRP A 301 -1.19 14.61 -2.17
C TRP A 301 -2.70 14.84 -2.20
N TYR A 302 -3.33 15.22 -1.08
CA TYR A 302 -4.76 15.57 -1.03
C TYR A 302 -5.11 16.72 -1.98
N LEU A 303 -4.21 17.70 -2.12
CA LEU A 303 -4.38 18.85 -3.00
C LEU A 303 -4.03 18.57 -4.47
N LYS A 304 -3.50 17.39 -4.79
CA LYS A 304 -3.05 17.08 -6.15
C LYS A 304 -4.21 17.03 -7.14
N GLY A 305 -4.13 17.88 -8.18
CA GLY A 305 -5.14 17.95 -9.24
C GLY A 305 -6.27 18.93 -8.95
N THR A 306 -6.29 19.56 -7.77
CA THR A 306 -7.26 20.63 -7.45
C THR A 306 -6.78 21.99 -7.97
N ARG A 307 -7.72 22.93 -8.11
CA ARG A 307 -7.42 24.30 -8.54
C ARG A 307 -6.56 25.00 -7.48
N ASN A 308 -5.60 25.82 -7.88
CA ASN A 308 -4.71 26.58 -6.98
C ASN A 308 -3.88 25.73 -5.97
N ALA A 309 -3.73 24.43 -6.20
CA ALA A 309 -2.97 23.51 -5.33
C ALA A 309 -1.53 23.98 -5.03
N ALA A 310 -0.88 24.67 -5.99
CA ALA A 310 0.49 25.16 -5.80
C ALA A 310 0.56 26.26 -4.73
N ALA A 311 -0.37 27.22 -4.75
CA ALA A 311 -0.44 28.28 -3.75
C ALA A 311 -0.77 27.72 -2.35
N ALA A 312 -1.76 26.83 -2.25
CA ALA A 312 -2.10 26.18 -0.99
C ALA A 312 -0.90 25.39 -0.40
N ARG A 313 -0.17 24.64 -1.23
CA ARG A 313 1.04 23.91 -0.80
C ARG A 313 2.16 24.83 -0.30
N ALA A 314 2.34 26.01 -0.92
CA ALA A 314 3.34 26.96 -0.46
C ALA A 314 3.03 27.44 0.97
N ILE A 315 1.77 27.76 1.28
CA ILE A 315 1.35 28.17 2.62
C ILE A 315 1.50 26.99 3.61
N ILE A 316 1.07 25.79 3.24
CA ILE A 316 1.18 24.58 4.08
C ILE A 316 2.64 24.28 4.43
N ASN A 317 3.57 24.42 3.47
CA ASN A 317 4.98 24.17 3.72
C ASN A 317 5.62 25.21 4.65
N ALA A 318 5.12 26.44 4.67
CA ALA A 318 5.57 27.53 5.53
C ALA A 318 4.84 27.56 6.89
N ALA A 319 3.75 26.80 7.06
CA ALA A 319 2.96 26.84 8.29
C ALA A 319 3.75 26.34 9.50
N GLU A 320 3.67 27.08 10.59
CA GLU A 320 4.28 26.75 11.89
C GLU A 320 3.25 26.28 12.92
N GLU A 321 1.95 26.44 12.61
CA GLU A 321 0.83 26.09 13.49
C GLU A 321 -0.19 25.21 12.77
N LEU A 322 -0.83 24.27 13.51
CA LEU A 322 -1.85 23.38 12.98
C LEU A 322 -3.09 24.13 12.49
N GLU A 323 -3.49 25.21 13.16
CA GLU A 323 -4.66 26.02 12.78
C GLU A 323 -4.46 26.69 11.41
N THR A 324 -3.23 27.07 11.08
CA THR A 324 -2.89 27.55 9.73
C THR A 324 -3.14 26.45 8.69
N LEU A 325 -2.73 25.21 8.96
CA LEU A 325 -2.97 24.08 8.06
C LEU A 325 -4.47 23.84 7.86
N LYS A 326 -5.24 23.75 8.95
CA LYS A 326 -6.69 23.54 8.91
C LYS A 326 -7.40 24.64 8.11
N SER A 327 -7.05 25.90 8.39
CA SER A 327 -7.64 27.06 7.71
C SER A 327 -7.34 27.08 6.20
N VAL A 328 -6.13 26.71 5.78
CA VAL A 328 -5.76 26.63 4.37
C VAL A 328 -6.53 25.53 3.67
N LEU A 329 -6.62 24.34 4.28
CA LEU A 329 -7.38 23.22 3.73
C LEU A 329 -8.87 23.56 3.60
N ALA A 330 -9.48 24.10 4.66
CA ALA A 330 -10.88 24.48 4.64
C ALA A 330 -11.18 25.51 3.53
N ARG A 331 -10.38 26.58 3.43
CA ARG A 331 -10.53 27.56 2.36
C ARG A 331 -10.35 26.96 0.96
N HIS A 332 -9.41 26.04 0.81
CA HIS A 332 -9.12 25.44 -0.47
C HIS A 332 -10.28 24.57 -0.97
N PHE A 333 -10.72 23.60 -0.15
CA PHE A 333 -11.77 22.67 -0.53
C PHE A 333 -13.16 23.29 -0.58
N LEU A 334 -13.49 24.23 0.31
CA LEU A 334 -14.81 24.89 0.33
C LEU A 334 -14.95 26.00 -0.72
N ALA A 335 -13.85 26.60 -1.20
CA ALA A 335 -13.92 27.59 -2.28
C ALA A 335 -14.19 26.95 -3.65
N GLU A 336 -13.94 25.65 -3.83
CA GLU A 336 -14.27 24.95 -5.07
C GLU A 336 -15.78 24.76 -5.27
N ASP A 337 -16.58 24.72 -4.19
CA ASP A 337 -18.05 24.58 -4.26
C ASP A 337 -18.76 25.80 -4.87
N HIS A 338 -18.14 26.96 -4.84
CA HIS A 338 -18.75 28.20 -5.39
C HIS A 338 -18.46 28.43 -6.89
N GLY A 339 -17.67 27.54 -7.53
CA GLY A 339 -17.23 27.69 -8.92
C GLY A 339 -18.08 26.95 -9.96
N THR A 340 -19.03 26.12 -9.58
CA THR A 340 -19.81 25.27 -10.51
C THR A 340 -21.20 25.82 -10.88
N SER A 341 -21.57 27.00 -10.38
CA SER A 341 -22.91 27.61 -10.67
C SER A 341 -22.89 28.88 -11.56
N ALA A 342 -21.80 29.17 -12.27
CA ALA A 342 -21.75 30.28 -13.21
C ALA A 342 -21.27 29.81 -14.59
N GLY A 343 -22.21 29.35 -15.43
CA GLY A 343 -21.92 29.03 -16.83
C GLY A 343 -22.99 28.15 -17.46
N LEU A 344 -24.18 28.73 -17.69
CA LEU A 344 -25.12 28.32 -18.74
C LEU A 344 -24.63 28.80 -20.10
#